data_2d44d2c19243e3c3f90da4d047c7b829
#
_entry.id   2d44d2c19243e3c3f90da4d047c7b829
#
_cell.length_a   1.000
_cell.length_b   1.000
_cell.length_c   1.000
_cell.angle_alpha   90.00
_cell.angle_beta   90.00
_cell.angle_gamma   90.00
#
_symmetry.space_group_name_H-M   'P 1'
#
loop_
_entity.id
_entity.type
_entity.pdbx_description
1 polymer ?
#
loop_
_entity_poly.entity_id
_entity_poly.type
_entity_poly.pdbx_seq_one_letter_code
_entity_poly.pdbx_strand_id
1 'polypeptide(L)'
;MMKHFDIRVALLFILLILSRVTLATSPLDVALSNFQNGQYDAALEDFRILHSESPEDPDLTFYLARSLYRKLELKTAQTLLTKSLKAHPDHVESHYLLGSVQLSLVPEVNIFRKASLAKKSVNSWEQAVELDPSHAEALYGVASFYSSAPAIVGGDKKLGEEKIMDLQKLSAPWADLTRASIAAREEEFEKSEQLFSKAISGIPQRAFPTLMLANLYLQQENYEAALQTLEQYQKRDKTWNDPGEEQTALVAGKIYRGLNRTEEAIQSFERVKKGVSTRNMKTQAKEALDALNAR
;
A
#
# COMPACT_ATOMS: atom_id res chain seq x y z
N MET A 1 61.77 -18.10 -42.55
CA MET A 1 61.45 -16.91 -41.73
C MET A 1 60.07 -17.12 -41.12
N MET A 2 60.01 -17.80 -39.95
CA MET A 2 58.74 -18.02 -39.21
C MET A 2 58.53 -16.83 -38.31
N LYS A 3 57.42 -16.09 -38.52
CA LYS A 3 57.00 -15.00 -37.62
C LYS A 3 56.47 -15.61 -36.33
N HIS A 4 57.11 -15.37 -35.20
CA HIS A 4 56.62 -15.69 -33.90
C HIS A 4 55.36 -14.88 -33.66
N PHE A 5 54.21 -15.55 -33.61
CA PHE A 5 52.92 -14.97 -33.20
C PHE A 5 52.97 -14.83 -31.69
N ASP A 6 52.92 -13.60 -31.22
CA ASP A 6 53.10 -13.27 -29.81
C ASP A 6 51.85 -13.74 -29.00
N ILE A 7 51.99 -14.87 -28.29
CA ILE A 7 50.95 -15.48 -27.45
C ILE A 7 50.39 -14.53 -26.43
N ARG A 8 51.16 -13.48 -26.07
CA ARG A 8 50.68 -12.46 -25.10
C ARG A 8 49.59 -11.57 -25.68
N VAL A 9 49.61 -11.31 -26.98
CA VAL A 9 48.56 -10.52 -27.66
C VAL A 9 47.27 -11.35 -27.79
N ALA A 10 47.38 -12.64 -28.06
CA ALA A 10 46.22 -13.53 -28.09
C ALA A 10 45.55 -13.71 -26.73
N LEU A 11 46.32 -13.77 -25.62
CA LEU A 11 45.81 -13.83 -24.24
C LEU A 11 45.11 -12.51 -23.82
N LEU A 12 45.62 -11.35 -24.26
CA LEU A 12 44.96 -10.07 -24.00
C LEU A 12 43.63 -9.92 -24.74
N PHE A 13 43.48 -10.47 -25.94
CA PHE A 13 42.23 -10.46 -26.69
C PHE A 13 41.21 -11.45 -26.12
N ILE A 14 41.62 -12.57 -25.56
CA ILE A 14 40.75 -13.55 -24.88
C ILE A 14 40.26 -12.94 -23.53
N LEU A 15 41.11 -12.21 -22.79
CA LEU A 15 40.70 -11.52 -21.55
C LEU A 15 39.73 -10.34 -21.81
N LEU A 16 39.83 -9.67 -22.96
CA LEU A 16 38.92 -8.59 -23.35
C LEU A 16 37.54 -9.09 -23.83
N ILE A 17 37.44 -10.33 -24.32
CA ILE A 17 36.15 -10.96 -24.72
C ILE A 17 35.43 -11.52 -23.52
N LEU A 18 36.11 -11.93 -22.45
CA LEU A 18 35.55 -12.43 -21.22
C LEU A 18 34.97 -11.35 -20.27
N SER A 19 35.25 -10.06 -20.54
CA SER A 19 34.81 -8.94 -19.69
C SER A 19 33.45 -8.32 -20.08
N ARG A 20 32.72 -8.90 -21.03
CA ARG A 20 31.34 -8.53 -21.37
C ARG A 20 30.37 -9.71 -21.20
N VAL A 21 30.43 -10.37 -20.06
CA VAL A 21 29.23 -11.03 -19.55
C VAL A 21 28.37 -9.91 -18.99
N THR A 22 27.58 -9.27 -19.82
CA THR A 22 26.39 -8.58 -19.36
C THR A 22 25.56 -9.67 -18.69
N LEU A 23 25.51 -9.68 -17.35
CA LEU A 23 24.50 -10.44 -16.62
C LEU A 23 23.16 -10.01 -17.23
N ALA A 24 22.61 -10.86 -18.07
CA ALA A 24 21.26 -10.63 -18.60
C ALA A 24 20.35 -10.53 -17.38
N THR A 25 19.75 -9.37 -17.17
CA THR A 25 18.76 -9.15 -16.10
C THR A 25 17.69 -10.22 -16.27
N SER A 26 17.39 -10.96 -15.20
CA SER A 26 16.36 -12.00 -15.29
C SER A 26 15.00 -11.37 -15.59
N PRO A 27 14.07 -12.08 -16.24
CA PRO A 27 12.71 -11.54 -16.44
C PRO A 27 12.04 -11.12 -15.12
N LEU A 28 12.34 -11.84 -14.02
CA LEU A 28 11.87 -11.45 -12.68
C LEU A 28 12.47 -10.12 -12.21
N ASP A 29 13.77 -9.89 -12.42
CA ASP A 29 14.41 -8.61 -12.05
C ASP A 29 13.83 -7.44 -12.84
N VAL A 30 13.50 -7.66 -14.13
CA VAL A 30 12.83 -6.65 -14.96
C VAL A 30 11.44 -6.33 -14.39
N ALA A 31 10.63 -7.35 -14.09
CA ALA A 31 9.30 -7.18 -13.52
C ALA A 31 9.34 -6.45 -12.16
N LEU A 32 10.28 -6.82 -11.29
CA LEU A 32 10.50 -6.17 -10.00
C LEU A 32 10.93 -4.71 -10.17
N SER A 33 11.85 -4.44 -11.10
CA SER A 33 12.30 -3.08 -11.42
C SER A 33 11.15 -2.22 -11.95
N ASN A 34 10.34 -2.73 -12.89
CA ASN A 34 9.15 -2.03 -13.39
C ASN A 34 8.19 -1.70 -12.24
N PHE A 35 7.97 -2.63 -11.33
CA PHE A 35 7.12 -2.42 -10.18
C PHE A 35 7.66 -1.35 -9.22
N GLN A 36 8.95 -1.41 -8.88
CA GLN A 36 9.64 -0.45 -8.01
C GLN A 36 9.63 0.98 -8.60
N ASN A 37 9.76 1.08 -9.92
CA ASN A 37 9.74 2.35 -10.64
C ASN A 37 8.31 2.88 -10.91
N GLY A 38 7.27 2.25 -10.35
CA GLY A 38 5.88 2.67 -10.51
C GLY A 38 5.27 2.35 -11.88
N GLN A 39 5.96 1.59 -12.73
CA GLN A 39 5.48 1.13 -14.03
C GLN A 39 4.55 -0.08 -13.86
N TYR A 40 3.44 0.13 -13.13
CA TYR A 40 2.58 -0.96 -12.66
C TYR A 40 1.90 -1.74 -13.79
N ASP A 41 1.64 -1.13 -14.95
CA ASP A 41 1.06 -1.83 -16.09
C ASP A 41 2.06 -2.80 -16.71
N ALA A 42 3.30 -2.36 -16.93
CA ALA A 42 4.37 -3.23 -17.41
C ALA A 42 4.66 -4.37 -16.42
N ALA A 43 4.82 -4.03 -15.13
CA ALA A 43 5.04 -5.03 -14.08
C ALA A 43 3.91 -6.07 -14.00
N LEU A 44 2.65 -5.64 -14.14
CA LEU A 44 1.50 -6.55 -14.13
C LEU A 44 1.57 -7.55 -15.28
N GLU A 45 1.93 -7.10 -16.48
CA GLU A 45 2.06 -7.98 -17.64
C GLU A 45 3.23 -8.93 -17.49
N ASP A 46 4.40 -8.44 -17.05
CA ASP A 46 5.57 -9.27 -16.78
C ASP A 46 5.26 -10.37 -15.75
N PHE A 47 4.61 -10.01 -14.61
CA PHE A 47 4.24 -11.01 -13.61
C PHE A 47 3.15 -11.98 -14.08
N ARG A 48 2.25 -11.58 -14.99
CA ARG A 48 1.30 -12.52 -15.62
C ARG A 48 2.02 -13.57 -16.45
N ILE A 49 3.01 -13.17 -17.23
CA ILE A 49 3.83 -14.08 -18.03
C ILE A 49 4.56 -15.05 -17.10
N LEU A 50 5.33 -14.53 -16.13
CA LEU A 50 6.10 -15.34 -15.19
C LEU A 50 5.24 -16.33 -14.41
N HIS A 51 4.09 -15.87 -13.89
CA HIS A 51 3.14 -16.72 -13.18
C HIS A 51 2.52 -17.79 -14.10
N SER A 52 2.30 -17.50 -15.40
CA SER A 52 1.78 -18.50 -16.34
C SER A 52 2.76 -19.63 -16.61
N GLU A 53 4.06 -19.34 -16.53
CA GLU A 53 5.15 -20.32 -16.67
C GLU A 53 5.35 -21.17 -15.40
N SER A 54 5.07 -20.60 -14.22
CA SER A 54 5.24 -21.26 -12.92
C SER A 54 4.07 -20.94 -11.97
N PRO A 55 2.86 -21.46 -12.24
CA PRO A 55 1.63 -21.06 -11.52
C PRO A 55 1.57 -21.55 -10.07
N GLU A 56 2.42 -22.51 -9.68
CA GLU A 56 2.51 -23.03 -8.31
C GLU A 56 3.56 -22.28 -7.46
N ASP A 57 4.32 -21.34 -8.06
CA ASP A 57 5.29 -20.53 -7.32
C ASP A 57 4.55 -19.48 -6.45
N PRO A 58 4.67 -19.53 -5.12
CA PRO A 58 3.97 -18.61 -4.22
C PRO A 58 4.49 -17.16 -4.32
N ASP A 59 5.78 -16.96 -4.60
CA ASP A 59 6.38 -15.65 -4.77
C ASP A 59 5.85 -14.97 -6.04
N LEU A 60 5.82 -15.68 -7.17
CA LEU A 60 5.25 -15.16 -8.41
C LEU A 60 3.75 -14.87 -8.28
N THR A 61 3.01 -15.71 -7.56
CA THR A 61 1.60 -15.47 -7.22
C THR A 61 1.47 -14.19 -6.37
N PHE A 62 2.32 -14.01 -5.36
CA PHE A 62 2.33 -12.82 -4.52
C PHE A 62 2.63 -11.56 -5.34
N TYR A 63 3.66 -11.56 -6.21
CA TYR A 63 4.01 -10.41 -7.04
C TYR A 63 2.90 -10.04 -8.03
N LEU A 64 2.26 -11.04 -8.65
CA LEU A 64 1.10 -10.82 -9.51
C LEU A 64 -0.06 -10.22 -8.73
N ALA A 65 -0.40 -10.81 -7.57
CA ALA A 65 -1.49 -10.31 -6.72
C ALA A 65 -1.22 -8.88 -6.21
N ARG A 66 0.04 -8.55 -5.89
CA ARG A 66 0.48 -7.22 -5.49
C ARG A 66 0.29 -6.19 -6.62
N SER A 67 0.60 -6.58 -7.86
CA SER A 67 0.38 -5.74 -9.05
C SER A 67 -1.11 -5.52 -9.31
N LEU A 68 -1.92 -6.57 -9.18
CA LEU A 68 -3.39 -6.48 -9.25
C LEU A 68 -3.97 -5.57 -8.15
N TYR A 69 -3.43 -5.64 -6.93
CA TYR A 69 -3.81 -4.75 -5.83
C TYR A 69 -3.55 -3.27 -6.19
N ARG A 70 -2.40 -2.96 -6.77
CA ARG A 70 -2.07 -1.60 -7.24
C ARG A 70 -3.01 -1.10 -8.33
N LYS A 71 -3.51 -1.99 -9.19
CA LYS A 71 -4.50 -1.69 -10.22
C LYS A 71 -5.95 -1.73 -9.70
N LEU A 72 -6.13 -1.91 -8.37
CA LEU A 72 -7.43 -2.05 -7.71
C LEU A 72 -8.30 -3.21 -8.25
N GLU A 73 -7.68 -4.20 -8.88
CA GLU A 73 -8.30 -5.47 -9.27
C GLU A 73 -8.43 -6.41 -8.04
N LEU A 74 -9.04 -5.87 -6.97
CA LEU A 74 -9.01 -6.45 -5.63
C LEU A 74 -9.62 -7.87 -5.55
N LYS A 75 -10.69 -8.13 -6.31
CA LYS A 75 -11.34 -9.46 -6.31
C LYS A 75 -10.46 -10.52 -6.96
N THR A 76 -9.76 -10.17 -8.03
CA THR A 76 -8.83 -11.05 -8.72
C THR A 76 -7.64 -11.36 -7.81
N ALA A 77 -7.06 -10.34 -7.17
CA ALA A 77 -5.99 -10.49 -6.19
C ALA A 77 -6.41 -11.39 -5.01
N GLN A 78 -7.60 -11.17 -4.44
CA GLN A 78 -8.14 -12.00 -3.36
C GLN A 78 -8.27 -13.47 -3.76
N THR A 79 -8.81 -13.73 -4.95
CA THR A 79 -9.02 -15.10 -5.44
C THR A 79 -7.68 -15.82 -5.63
N LEU A 80 -6.72 -15.13 -6.24
CA LEU A 80 -5.38 -15.65 -6.52
C LEU A 80 -4.65 -16.00 -5.22
N LEU A 81 -4.58 -15.07 -4.27
CA LEU A 81 -3.95 -15.29 -2.96
C LEU A 81 -4.63 -16.40 -2.15
N THR A 82 -5.97 -16.42 -2.15
CA THR A 82 -6.72 -17.47 -1.43
C THR A 82 -6.45 -18.86 -2.01
N LYS A 83 -6.27 -18.96 -3.34
CA LYS A 83 -5.91 -20.23 -3.97
C LYS A 83 -4.48 -20.64 -3.62
N SER A 84 -3.51 -19.72 -3.74
CA SER A 84 -2.10 -19.98 -3.43
C SER A 84 -1.90 -20.41 -1.98
N LEU A 85 -2.52 -19.74 -1.02
CA LEU A 85 -2.41 -20.05 0.41
C LEU A 85 -3.00 -21.40 0.83
N LYS A 86 -3.78 -22.07 -0.02
CA LYS A 86 -4.18 -23.46 0.23
C LYS A 86 -3.04 -24.44 -0.01
N ALA A 87 -2.17 -24.14 -0.96
CA ALA A 87 -1.00 -24.96 -1.29
C ALA A 87 0.24 -24.55 -0.47
N HIS A 88 0.36 -23.26 -0.16
CA HIS A 88 1.49 -22.63 0.54
C HIS A 88 0.99 -21.85 1.77
N PRO A 89 0.49 -22.54 2.81
CA PRO A 89 -0.13 -21.89 3.96
C PRO A 89 0.86 -21.11 4.86
N ASP A 90 2.16 -21.30 4.64
CA ASP A 90 3.26 -20.66 5.37
C ASP A 90 3.82 -19.41 4.67
N HIS A 91 3.24 -18.98 3.55
CA HIS A 91 3.73 -17.81 2.81
C HIS A 91 3.26 -16.49 3.46
N VAL A 92 4.11 -15.92 4.32
CA VAL A 92 3.85 -14.74 5.17
C VAL A 92 3.31 -13.54 4.38
N GLU A 93 4.04 -13.15 3.31
CA GLU A 93 3.71 -11.98 2.51
C GLU A 93 2.33 -12.11 1.82
N SER A 94 1.94 -13.32 1.43
CA SER A 94 0.62 -13.58 0.85
C SER A 94 -0.50 -13.44 1.89
N HIS A 95 -0.29 -13.83 3.14
CA HIS A 95 -1.23 -13.58 4.23
C HIS A 95 -1.38 -12.08 4.50
N TYR A 96 -0.25 -11.36 4.61
CA TYR A 96 -0.27 -9.91 4.82
C TYR A 96 -1.00 -9.18 3.67
N LEU A 97 -0.67 -9.49 2.42
CA LEU A 97 -1.33 -8.89 1.26
C LEU A 97 -2.82 -9.26 1.18
N LEU A 98 -3.19 -10.51 1.50
CA LEU A 98 -4.58 -10.94 1.52
C LEU A 98 -5.40 -10.12 2.53
N GLY A 99 -4.87 -9.87 3.72
CA GLY A 99 -5.48 -9.01 4.72
C GLY A 99 -5.71 -7.58 4.20
N SER A 100 -4.71 -7.01 3.53
CA SER A 100 -4.77 -5.67 2.94
C SER A 100 -5.81 -5.59 1.80
N VAL A 101 -5.85 -6.59 0.92
CA VAL A 101 -6.86 -6.71 -0.15
C VAL A 101 -8.27 -6.82 0.42
N GLN A 102 -8.45 -7.64 1.45
CA GLN A 102 -9.76 -7.84 2.10
C GLN A 102 -10.24 -6.56 2.78
N LEU A 103 -9.37 -5.83 3.47
CA LEU A 103 -9.69 -4.52 4.04
C LEU A 103 -10.12 -3.52 2.96
N SER A 104 -9.38 -3.47 1.86
CA SER A 104 -9.67 -2.57 0.73
C SER A 104 -10.99 -2.91 0.02
N LEU A 105 -11.48 -4.14 0.12
CA LEU A 105 -12.78 -4.57 -0.39
C LEU A 105 -13.95 -4.20 0.55
N VAL A 106 -13.72 -3.87 1.82
CA VAL A 106 -14.79 -3.55 2.78
C VAL A 106 -15.71 -2.43 2.29
N PRO A 107 -15.22 -1.29 1.75
CA PRO A 107 -16.08 -0.24 1.20
C PRO A 107 -16.87 -0.67 -0.05
N GLU A 108 -16.41 -1.70 -0.76
CA GLU A 108 -16.96 -2.14 -2.05
C GLU A 108 -18.10 -3.16 -1.93
N VAL A 109 -18.36 -3.66 -0.73
CA VAL A 109 -19.41 -4.66 -0.48
C VAL A 109 -20.59 -4.05 0.27
N ASN A 110 -21.74 -4.75 0.23
CA ASN A 110 -22.93 -4.35 1.00
C ASN A 110 -22.69 -4.50 2.51
N ILE A 111 -23.54 -3.83 3.30
CA ILE A 111 -23.38 -3.74 4.76
C ILE A 111 -23.30 -5.11 5.44
N PHE A 112 -24.06 -6.11 4.97
CA PHE A 112 -24.08 -7.46 5.56
C PHE A 112 -22.77 -8.21 5.39
N ARG A 113 -21.99 -7.88 4.36
CA ARG A 113 -20.71 -8.53 4.05
C ARG A 113 -19.51 -7.79 4.65
N LYS A 114 -19.67 -6.50 5.03
CA LYS A 114 -18.58 -5.68 5.57
C LYS A 114 -17.95 -6.30 6.81
N ALA A 115 -18.77 -6.69 7.79
CA ALA A 115 -18.30 -7.29 9.05
C ALA A 115 -17.51 -8.59 8.81
N SER A 116 -18.05 -9.48 7.98
CA SER A 116 -17.38 -10.75 7.64
C SER A 116 -16.04 -10.51 6.93
N LEU A 117 -15.99 -9.54 6.03
CA LEU A 117 -14.78 -9.25 5.27
C LEU A 117 -13.70 -8.58 6.13
N ALA A 118 -14.08 -7.65 7.01
CA ALA A 118 -13.18 -7.05 7.98
C ALA A 118 -12.59 -8.09 8.94
N LYS A 119 -13.40 -9.06 9.40
CA LYS A 119 -12.91 -10.17 10.23
C LYS A 119 -11.95 -11.09 9.46
N LYS A 120 -12.20 -11.35 8.19
CA LYS A 120 -11.26 -12.10 7.34
C LYS A 120 -9.94 -11.37 7.18
N SER A 121 -9.97 -10.04 7.05
CA SER A 121 -8.77 -9.22 6.94
C SER A 121 -7.87 -9.36 8.17
N VAL A 122 -8.42 -9.20 9.38
CA VAL A 122 -7.62 -9.35 10.61
C VAL A 122 -7.09 -10.77 10.77
N ASN A 123 -7.89 -11.81 10.49
CA ASN A 123 -7.43 -13.20 10.54
C ASN A 123 -6.24 -13.45 9.59
N SER A 124 -6.24 -12.83 8.40
CA SER A 124 -5.11 -12.96 7.47
C SER A 124 -3.85 -12.28 8.01
N TRP A 125 -3.97 -11.12 8.65
CA TRP A 125 -2.83 -10.48 9.31
C TRP A 125 -2.34 -11.24 10.54
N GLU A 126 -3.24 -11.83 11.33
CA GLU A 126 -2.88 -12.69 12.46
C GLU A 126 -2.07 -13.91 12.00
N GLN A 127 -2.45 -14.53 10.88
CA GLN A 127 -1.66 -15.62 10.30
C GLN A 127 -0.27 -15.14 9.87
N ALA A 128 -0.14 -13.94 9.27
CA ALA A 128 1.16 -13.38 8.95
C ALA A 128 2.02 -13.15 10.21
N VAL A 129 1.44 -12.63 11.30
CA VAL A 129 2.12 -12.41 12.59
C VAL A 129 2.46 -13.73 13.29
N GLU A 130 1.63 -14.76 13.18
CA GLU A 130 1.89 -16.09 13.73
C GLU A 130 3.10 -16.74 13.05
N LEU A 131 3.19 -16.60 11.73
CA LEU A 131 4.29 -17.12 10.92
C LEU A 131 5.58 -16.30 11.08
N ASP A 132 5.45 -14.96 11.11
CA ASP A 132 6.55 -14.03 11.35
C ASP A 132 6.17 -12.98 12.42
N PRO A 133 6.49 -13.22 13.69
CA PRO A 133 6.23 -12.25 14.77
C PRO A 133 6.97 -10.91 14.61
N SER A 134 7.96 -10.82 13.71
CA SER A 134 8.69 -9.58 13.41
C SER A 134 8.04 -8.72 12.32
N HIS A 135 6.96 -9.17 11.72
CA HIS A 135 6.25 -8.46 10.66
C HIS A 135 5.42 -7.29 11.21
N ALA A 136 6.08 -6.14 11.41
CA ALA A 136 5.50 -4.96 12.06
C ALA A 136 4.24 -4.42 11.35
N GLU A 137 4.17 -4.47 10.02
CA GLU A 137 3.01 -3.98 9.26
C GLU A 137 1.77 -4.87 9.46
N ALA A 138 1.95 -6.19 9.52
CA ALA A 138 0.84 -7.09 9.82
C ALA A 138 0.34 -6.87 11.26
N LEU A 139 1.26 -6.75 12.23
CA LEU A 139 0.91 -6.47 13.62
C LEU A 139 0.24 -5.10 13.78
N TYR A 140 0.66 -4.08 13.01
CA TYR A 140 -0.05 -2.79 12.91
C TYR A 140 -1.50 -2.97 12.41
N GLY A 141 -1.71 -3.80 11.40
CA GLY A 141 -3.05 -4.13 10.90
C GLY A 141 -3.92 -4.77 11.98
N VAL A 142 -3.38 -5.75 12.71
CA VAL A 142 -4.06 -6.42 13.83
C VAL A 142 -4.40 -5.44 14.97
N ALA A 143 -3.42 -4.67 15.43
CA ALA A 143 -3.59 -3.67 16.49
C ALA A 143 -4.64 -2.61 16.11
N SER A 144 -4.56 -2.12 14.88
CA SER A 144 -5.51 -1.14 14.35
C SER A 144 -6.93 -1.69 14.26
N PHE A 145 -7.11 -2.93 13.84
CA PHE A 145 -8.42 -3.57 13.78
C PHE A 145 -9.04 -3.68 15.16
N TYR A 146 -8.36 -4.32 16.12
CA TYR A 146 -8.91 -4.54 17.46
C TYR A 146 -9.23 -3.23 18.20
N SER A 147 -8.38 -2.21 18.04
CA SER A 147 -8.60 -0.90 18.65
C SER A 147 -9.70 -0.08 17.99
N SER A 148 -10.05 -0.37 16.72
CA SER A 148 -10.88 0.50 15.89
C SER A 148 -12.24 -0.07 15.52
N ALA A 149 -12.32 -1.38 15.35
CA ALA A 149 -13.54 -2.02 14.92
C ALA A 149 -14.60 -2.02 16.04
N PRO A 150 -15.90 -1.87 15.71
CA PRO A 150 -16.96 -2.09 16.67
C PRO A 150 -16.93 -3.53 17.22
N ALA A 151 -17.33 -3.73 18.47
CA ALA A 151 -17.34 -5.06 19.11
C ALA A 151 -18.20 -6.09 18.32
N ILE A 152 -19.29 -5.67 17.69
CA ILE A 152 -20.13 -6.52 16.83
C ILE A 152 -19.38 -7.08 15.61
N VAL A 153 -18.30 -6.40 15.20
CA VAL A 153 -17.44 -6.84 14.08
C VAL A 153 -16.23 -7.64 14.58
N GLY A 154 -16.03 -7.71 15.87
CA GLY A 154 -14.92 -8.41 16.52
C GLY A 154 -13.84 -7.47 17.06
N GLY A 155 -14.08 -6.16 17.13
CA GLY A 155 -13.21 -5.22 17.83
C GLY A 155 -13.18 -5.52 19.32
N ASP A 156 -12.00 -5.37 19.93
CA ASP A 156 -11.74 -5.58 21.35
C ASP A 156 -10.66 -4.59 21.78
N LYS A 157 -11.07 -3.54 22.49
CA LYS A 157 -10.15 -2.48 22.91
C LYS A 157 -9.03 -2.99 23.82
N LYS A 158 -9.32 -4.00 24.67
CA LYS A 158 -8.30 -4.57 25.56
C LYS A 158 -7.25 -5.33 24.75
N LEU A 159 -7.68 -6.20 23.84
CA LEU A 159 -6.79 -6.93 22.94
C LEU A 159 -6.03 -5.95 22.02
N GLY A 160 -6.70 -4.88 21.56
CA GLY A 160 -6.08 -3.81 20.79
C GLY A 160 -4.91 -3.17 21.53
N GLU A 161 -5.08 -2.83 22.82
CA GLU A 161 -3.99 -2.27 23.63
C GLU A 161 -2.86 -3.28 23.87
N GLU A 162 -3.16 -4.57 24.10
CA GLU A 162 -2.17 -5.63 24.19
C GLU A 162 -1.32 -5.70 22.90
N LYS A 163 -1.97 -5.64 21.72
CA LYS A 163 -1.27 -5.66 20.42
C LYS A 163 -0.48 -4.37 20.16
N ILE A 164 -0.94 -3.21 20.62
CA ILE A 164 -0.17 -1.97 20.59
C ILE A 164 1.09 -2.08 21.46
N MET A 165 1.00 -2.68 22.64
CA MET A 165 2.18 -2.91 23.50
C MET A 165 3.19 -3.86 22.85
N ASP A 166 2.74 -4.92 22.18
CA ASP A 166 3.62 -5.81 21.43
C ASP A 166 4.26 -5.06 20.25
N LEU A 167 3.48 -4.27 19.53
CA LEU A 167 3.97 -3.42 18.44
C LEU A 167 4.97 -2.37 18.94
N GLN A 168 4.77 -1.81 20.14
CA GLN A 168 5.70 -0.86 20.78
C GLN A 168 7.08 -1.48 21.02
N LYS A 169 7.12 -2.75 21.42
CA LYS A 169 8.39 -3.49 21.62
C LYS A 169 9.08 -3.77 20.30
N LEU A 170 8.31 -4.10 19.27
CA LEU A 170 8.82 -4.42 17.93
C LEU A 170 9.23 -3.16 17.16
N SER A 171 8.36 -2.17 17.14
CA SER A 171 8.55 -0.92 16.39
C SER A 171 7.70 0.21 16.98
N ALA A 172 8.32 1.06 17.78
CA ALA A 172 7.66 2.20 18.41
C ALA A 172 6.93 3.12 17.41
N PRO A 173 7.48 3.45 16.23
CA PRO A 173 6.79 4.32 15.26
C PRO A 173 5.48 3.73 14.72
N TRP A 174 5.38 2.40 14.55
CA TRP A 174 4.13 1.75 14.17
C TRP A 174 3.08 1.77 15.28
N ALA A 175 3.53 1.62 16.54
CA ALA A 175 2.65 1.78 17.70
C ALA A 175 2.16 3.24 17.84
N ASP A 176 3.03 4.23 17.63
CA ASP A 176 2.67 5.65 17.62
C ASP A 176 1.65 5.94 16.53
N LEU A 177 1.80 5.34 15.34
CA LEU A 177 0.84 5.48 14.25
C LEU A 177 -0.56 4.93 14.62
N THR A 178 -0.60 3.79 15.32
CA THR A 178 -1.88 3.22 15.80
C THR A 178 -2.51 4.15 16.83
N ARG A 179 -1.75 4.62 17.82
CA ARG A 179 -2.23 5.56 18.86
C ARG A 179 -2.65 6.90 18.25
N ALA A 180 -1.94 7.40 17.23
CA ALA A 180 -2.34 8.62 16.52
C ALA A 180 -3.74 8.50 15.92
N SER A 181 -4.02 7.34 15.27
CA SER A 181 -5.33 7.05 14.68
C SER A 181 -6.44 6.92 15.73
N ILE A 182 -6.12 6.41 16.92
CA ILE A 182 -7.04 6.34 18.06
C ILE A 182 -7.35 7.76 18.56
N ALA A 183 -6.31 8.55 18.84
CA ALA A 183 -6.43 9.91 19.30
C ALA A 183 -7.23 10.80 18.33
N ALA A 184 -7.02 10.62 17.01
CA ALA A 184 -7.81 11.31 15.97
C ALA A 184 -9.32 11.02 16.08
N ARG A 185 -9.70 9.77 16.36
CA ARG A 185 -11.12 9.39 16.52
C ARG A 185 -11.73 9.84 17.84
N GLU A 186 -10.90 10.03 18.86
CA GLU A 186 -11.29 10.53 20.16
C GLU A 186 -11.25 12.07 20.19
N GLU A 187 -10.96 12.71 19.04
CA GLU A 187 -10.84 14.15 18.84
C GLU A 187 -9.73 14.80 19.69
N GLU A 188 -8.76 13.99 20.15
CA GLU A 188 -7.55 14.45 20.82
C GLU A 188 -6.51 14.92 19.77
N PHE A 189 -6.85 15.97 19.03
CA PHE A 189 -6.14 16.36 17.80
C PHE A 189 -4.67 16.70 18.00
N GLU A 190 -4.33 17.45 19.05
CA GLU A 190 -2.94 17.83 19.35
C GLU A 190 -2.06 16.60 19.64
N LYS A 191 -2.61 15.66 20.42
CA LYS A 191 -1.94 14.39 20.72
C LYS A 191 -1.78 13.53 19.46
N SER A 192 -2.81 13.48 18.62
CA SER A 192 -2.79 12.77 17.34
C SER A 192 -1.70 13.32 16.42
N GLU A 193 -1.61 14.64 16.27
CA GLU A 193 -0.59 15.32 15.45
C GLU A 193 0.84 14.99 15.91
N GLN A 194 1.09 15.07 17.23
CA GLN A 194 2.39 14.72 17.81
C GLN A 194 2.77 13.27 17.52
N LEU A 195 1.83 12.34 17.66
CA LEU A 195 2.05 10.92 17.41
C LEU A 195 2.26 10.63 15.92
N PHE A 196 1.50 11.26 15.00
CA PHE A 196 1.76 11.15 13.56
C PHE A 196 3.14 11.68 13.20
N SER A 197 3.57 12.80 13.78
CA SER A 197 4.90 13.36 13.53
C SER A 197 6.02 12.42 13.96
N LYS A 198 5.87 11.75 15.13
CA LYS A 198 6.81 10.70 15.58
C LYS A 198 6.83 9.50 14.62
N ALA A 199 5.66 9.02 14.22
CA ALA A 199 5.55 7.90 13.29
C ALA A 199 6.20 8.24 11.92
N ILE A 200 5.91 9.42 11.36
CA ILE A 200 6.48 9.89 10.09
C ILE A 200 8.02 9.93 10.14
N SER A 201 8.57 10.39 11.26
CA SER A 201 10.03 10.48 11.45
C SER A 201 10.66 9.10 11.68
N GLY A 202 9.94 8.19 12.36
CA GLY A 202 10.45 6.88 12.73
C GLY A 202 10.35 5.81 11.64
N ILE A 203 9.46 5.99 10.64
CA ILE A 203 9.32 5.11 9.47
C ILE A 203 9.40 5.92 8.17
N PRO A 204 10.54 6.58 7.89
CA PRO A 204 10.68 7.51 6.78
C PRO A 204 10.48 6.86 5.41
N GLN A 205 10.67 5.53 5.29
CA GLN A 205 10.43 4.75 4.08
C GLN A 205 8.93 4.57 3.75
N ARG A 206 8.02 4.95 4.67
CA ARG A 206 6.57 4.83 4.47
C ARG A 206 5.96 6.23 4.30
N ALA A 207 5.27 6.44 3.19
CA ALA A 207 4.66 7.74 2.88
C ALA A 207 3.26 7.90 3.50
N PHE A 208 2.48 6.82 3.64
CA PHE A 208 1.07 6.89 4.03
C PHE A 208 0.79 7.57 5.39
N PRO A 209 1.68 7.52 6.43
CA PRO A 209 1.44 8.26 7.66
C PRO A 209 1.31 9.78 7.43
N THR A 210 2.04 10.32 6.44
CA THR A 210 1.91 11.73 6.05
C THR A 210 0.52 12.03 5.46
N LEU A 211 -0.04 11.12 4.66
CA LEU A 211 -1.41 11.27 4.15
C LEU A 211 -2.44 11.15 5.29
N MET A 212 -2.20 10.31 6.29
CA MET A 212 -3.08 10.22 7.47
C MET A 212 -3.07 11.52 8.26
N LEU A 213 -1.92 12.17 8.40
CA LEU A 213 -1.83 13.51 9.02
C LEU A 213 -2.57 14.57 8.17
N ALA A 214 -2.47 14.53 6.85
CA ALA A 214 -3.26 15.41 5.98
C ALA A 214 -4.77 15.20 6.18
N ASN A 215 -5.23 13.96 6.35
CA ASN A 215 -6.63 13.66 6.66
C ASN A 215 -7.03 14.12 8.07
N LEU A 216 -6.11 14.11 9.06
CA LEU A 216 -6.36 14.69 10.39
C LEU A 216 -6.65 16.20 10.27
N TYR A 217 -5.82 16.93 9.54
CA TYR A 217 -6.06 18.37 9.32
C TYR A 217 -7.34 18.62 8.51
N LEU A 218 -7.65 17.75 7.55
CA LEU A 218 -8.92 17.83 6.82
C LEU A 218 -10.14 17.62 7.74
N GLN A 219 -10.05 16.71 8.71
CA GLN A 219 -11.09 16.49 9.73
C GLN A 219 -11.28 17.71 10.65
N GLN A 220 -10.20 18.44 10.92
CA GLN A 220 -10.22 19.69 11.69
C GLN A 220 -10.65 20.92 10.86
N GLU A 221 -10.98 20.72 9.57
CA GLU A 221 -11.24 21.80 8.62
C GLU A 221 -10.05 22.78 8.47
N ASN A 222 -8.85 22.38 8.88
CA ASN A 222 -7.62 23.11 8.64
C ASN A 222 -7.08 22.79 7.25
N TYR A 223 -7.74 23.36 6.24
CA TYR A 223 -7.51 23.02 4.84
C TYR A 223 -6.12 23.45 4.34
N GLU A 224 -5.56 24.53 4.86
CA GLU A 224 -4.21 24.99 4.53
C GLU A 224 -3.14 24.00 5.01
N ALA A 225 -3.22 23.56 6.26
CA ALA A 225 -2.30 22.55 6.81
C ALA A 225 -2.48 21.20 6.10
N ALA A 226 -3.73 20.83 5.79
CA ALA A 226 -4.04 19.62 5.03
C ALA A 226 -3.41 19.67 3.64
N LEU A 227 -3.49 20.81 2.93
CA LEU A 227 -2.88 20.97 1.59
C LEU A 227 -1.36 20.88 1.66
N GLN A 228 -0.73 21.61 2.58
CA GLN A 228 0.70 21.59 2.77
C GLN A 228 1.22 20.16 3.07
N THR A 229 0.50 19.44 3.93
CA THR A 229 0.87 18.07 4.30
C THR A 229 0.64 17.09 3.13
N LEU A 230 -0.40 17.28 2.32
CA LEU A 230 -0.62 16.50 1.11
C LEU A 230 0.49 16.73 0.07
N GLU A 231 0.97 17.96 -0.09
CA GLU A 231 2.11 18.27 -0.96
C GLU A 231 3.40 17.61 -0.47
N GLN A 232 3.62 17.53 0.85
CA GLN A 232 4.73 16.77 1.42
C GLN A 232 4.60 15.28 1.09
N TYR A 233 3.40 14.70 1.21
CA TYR A 233 3.15 13.32 0.81
C TYR A 233 3.48 13.07 -0.66
N GLN A 234 3.09 13.98 -1.56
CA GLN A 234 3.33 13.84 -2.99
C GLN A 234 4.81 13.81 -3.35
N LYS A 235 5.66 14.50 -2.59
CA LYS A 235 7.12 14.57 -2.78
C LYS A 235 7.88 13.37 -2.21
N ARG A 236 7.24 12.54 -1.38
CA ARG A 236 7.89 11.36 -0.79
C ARG A 236 7.97 10.21 -1.79
N ASP A 237 9.01 9.40 -1.68
CA ASP A 237 9.04 8.08 -2.31
C ASP A 237 7.91 7.21 -1.74
N LYS A 238 7.28 6.44 -2.60
CA LYS A 238 6.12 5.63 -2.26
C LYS A 238 6.43 4.16 -2.44
N THR A 239 6.00 3.36 -1.49
CA THR A 239 6.03 1.92 -1.59
C THR A 239 4.73 1.41 -2.23
N TRP A 240 4.68 0.13 -2.53
CA TRP A 240 3.57 -0.50 -3.26
C TRP A 240 2.22 -0.41 -2.53
N ASN A 241 2.21 -0.31 -1.21
CA ASN A 241 0.98 -0.19 -0.40
C ASN A 241 0.69 1.23 0.11
N ASP A 242 1.49 2.22 -0.29
CA ASP A 242 1.13 3.62 -0.09
C ASP A 242 0.00 4.02 -1.06
N PRO A 243 -0.94 4.90 -0.65
CA PRO A 243 -2.04 5.37 -1.48
C PRO A 243 -1.58 5.91 -2.83
N GLY A 244 -2.31 5.56 -3.89
CA GLY A 244 -2.02 6.00 -5.25
C GLY A 244 -2.54 7.41 -5.57
N GLU A 245 -2.33 7.82 -6.82
CA GLU A 245 -2.68 9.17 -7.28
C GLU A 245 -4.18 9.46 -7.20
N GLU A 246 -5.04 8.50 -7.51
CA GLU A 246 -6.50 8.70 -7.44
C GLU A 246 -7.01 8.79 -6.00
N GLN A 247 -6.38 8.05 -5.07
CA GLN A 247 -6.71 8.15 -3.64
C GLN A 247 -6.32 9.53 -3.10
N THR A 248 -5.13 10.02 -3.47
CA THR A 248 -4.68 11.37 -3.09
C THR A 248 -5.47 12.46 -3.80
N ALA A 249 -5.89 12.26 -5.04
CA ALA A 249 -6.76 13.19 -5.75
C ALA A 249 -8.13 13.34 -5.07
N LEU A 250 -8.67 12.26 -4.49
CA LEU A 250 -9.91 12.35 -3.72
C LEU A 250 -9.74 13.23 -2.47
N VAL A 251 -8.60 13.11 -1.77
CA VAL A 251 -8.25 13.95 -0.62
C VAL A 251 -8.02 15.40 -1.07
N ALA A 252 -7.26 15.61 -2.14
CA ALA A 252 -7.01 16.94 -2.72
C ALA A 252 -8.31 17.66 -3.09
N GLY A 253 -9.24 16.97 -3.75
CA GLY A 253 -10.54 17.54 -4.10
C GLY A 253 -11.34 18.01 -2.89
N LYS A 254 -11.31 17.25 -1.78
CA LYS A 254 -11.96 17.66 -0.51
C LYS A 254 -11.29 18.90 0.09
N ILE A 255 -9.96 18.95 0.09
CA ILE A 255 -9.17 20.08 0.59
C ILE A 255 -9.48 21.34 -0.25
N TYR A 256 -9.35 21.26 -1.57
CA TYR A 256 -9.61 22.39 -2.48
C TYR A 256 -11.05 22.91 -2.36
N ARG A 257 -12.02 22.02 -2.19
CA ARG A 257 -13.41 22.42 -1.92
C ARG A 257 -13.52 23.20 -0.62
N GLY A 258 -12.83 22.79 0.46
CA GLY A 258 -12.80 23.53 1.72
C GLY A 258 -12.14 24.89 1.61
N LEU A 259 -11.13 25.03 0.75
CA LEU A 259 -10.45 26.29 0.43
C LEU A 259 -11.23 27.18 -0.55
N ASN A 260 -12.42 26.78 -0.99
CA ASN A 260 -13.20 27.44 -2.05
C ASN A 260 -12.46 27.54 -3.42
N ARG A 261 -11.48 26.66 -3.65
CA ARG A 261 -10.73 26.52 -4.89
C ARG A 261 -11.49 25.55 -5.82
N THR A 262 -12.59 26.06 -6.40
CA THR A 262 -13.58 25.23 -7.09
C THR A 262 -13.01 24.52 -8.32
N GLU A 263 -12.18 25.19 -9.11
CA GLU A 263 -11.58 24.58 -10.33
C GLU A 263 -10.65 23.42 -10.02
N GLU A 264 -9.78 23.58 -9.02
CA GLU A 264 -8.86 22.53 -8.59
C GLU A 264 -9.61 21.37 -7.91
N ALA A 265 -10.69 21.66 -7.20
CA ALA A 265 -11.55 20.62 -6.65
C ALA A 265 -12.19 19.79 -7.76
N ILE A 266 -12.75 20.43 -8.78
CA ILE A 266 -13.33 19.76 -9.96
C ILE A 266 -12.29 18.91 -10.66
N GLN A 267 -11.10 19.46 -10.96
CA GLN A 267 -10.02 18.72 -11.61
C GLN A 267 -9.63 17.47 -10.82
N SER A 268 -9.52 17.60 -9.50
CA SER A 268 -9.16 16.50 -8.61
C SER A 268 -10.23 15.39 -8.60
N PHE A 269 -11.51 15.73 -8.51
CA PHE A 269 -12.59 14.74 -8.55
C PHE A 269 -12.77 14.10 -9.94
N GLU A 270 -12.60 14.88 -11.03
CA GLU A 270 -12.61 14.32 -12.39
C GLU A 270 -11.47 13.33 -12.62
N ARG A 271 -10.29 13.57 -12.04
CA ARG A 271 -9.19 12.59 -12.05
C ARG A 271 -9.61 11.26 -11.41
N VAL A 272 -10.27 11.29 -10.25
CA VAL A 272 -10.79 10.09 -9.59
C VAL A 272 -11.80 9.34 -10.47
N LYS A 273 -12.69 10.05 -11.17
CA LYS A 273 -13.68 9.44 -12.05
C LYS A 273 -13.07 8.74 -13.26
N LYS A 274 -12.05 9.36 -13.86
CA LYS A 274 -11.40 8.88 -15.09
C LYS A 274 -10.31 7.84 -14.82
N GLY A 275 -9.68 7.89 -13.66
CA GLY A 275 -8.55 7.07 -13.30
C GLY A 275 -8.91 5.67 -12.78
N VAL A 276 -7.88 4.95 -12.35
CA VAL A 276 -8.00 3.63 -11.72
C VAL A 276 -8.50 3.82 -10.29
N SER A 277 -9.79 3.72 -10.09
CA SER A 277 -10.47 4.00 -8.84
C SER A 277 -11.52 2.96 -8.51
N THR A 278 -11.73 2.69 -7.22
CA THR A 278 -12.81 1.81 -6.77
C THR A 278 -14.18 2.45 -7.02
N ARG A 279 -15.24 1.63 -6.98
CA ARG A 279 -16.61 2.13 -7.10
C ARG A 279 -16.91 3.19 -6.03
N ASN A 280 -16.49 2.92 -4.79
CA ASN A 280 -16.72 3.85 -3.68
C ASN A 280 -16.05 5.21 -3.93
N MET A 281 -14.82 5.24 -4.38
CA MET A 281 -14.10 6.48 -4.71
C MET A 281 -14.81 7.24 -5.84
N LYS A 282 -15.23 6.55 -6.91
CA LYS A 282 -15.98 7.15 -8.03
C LYS A 282 -17.32 7.73 -7.58
N THR A 283 -18.01 7.06 -6.67
CA THR A 283 -19.27 7.55 -6.09
C THR A 283 -19.04 8.83 -5.30
N GLN A 284 -18.04 8.85 -4.40
CA GLN A 284 -17.69 10.05 -3.62
C GLN A 284 -17.30 11.23 -4.53
N ALA A 285 -16.50 10.99 -5.56
CA ALA A 285 -16.11 12.04 -6.53
C ALA A 285 -17.29 12.57 -7.31
N LYS A 286 -18.21 11.69 -7.74
CA LYS A 286 -19.43 12.09 -8.43
C LYS A 286 -20.33 12.98 -7.56
N GLU A 287 -20.63 12.53 -6.35
CA GLU A 287 -21.45 13.30 -5.38
C GLU A 287 -20.85 14.67 -5.08
N ALA A 288 -19.51 14.75 -4.96
CA ALA A 288 -18.82 16.02 -4.75
C ALA A 288 -18.92 16.96 -5.97
N LEU A 289 -18.80 16.43 -7.20
CA LEU A 289 -18.94 17.19 -8.44
C LEU A 289 -20.39 17.69 -8.62
N ASP A 290 -21.37 16.85 -8.37
CA ASP A 290 -22.79 17.22 -8.46
C ASP A 290 -23.11 18.38 -7.48
N ALA A 291 -22.54 18.33 -6.25
CA ALA A 291 -22.68 19.40 -5.27
C ALA A 291 -21.96 20.71 -5.64
N LEU A 292 -20.85 20.67 -6.37
CA LEU A 292 -20.13 21.85 -6.86
C LEU A 292 -20.86 22.51 -8.04
N ASN A 293 -21.45 21.71 -8.93
CA ASN A 293 -22.16 22.18 -10.12
C ASN A 293 -23.57 22.75 -9.79
N ALA A 294 -24.11 22.45 -8.61
CA ALA A 294 -25.41 22.93 -8.15
C ALA A 294 -25.34 24.32 -7.47
N ARG A 295 -24.13 24.87 -7.31
CA ARG A 295 -23.89 26.21 -6.72
C ARG A 295 -23.68 27.25 -7.80
#